data_15a9269858f65e7376ba0aee07c019c0
#
_entry.id   15a9269858f65e7376ba0aee07c019c0
#
_cell.length_a   1.000
_cell.length_b   1.000
_cell.length_c   1.000
_cell.angle_alpha   90.00
_cell.angle_beta   90.00
_cell.angle_gamma   90.00
#
_symmetry.space_group_name_H-M   'P 1'
#
loop_
_entity.id
_entity.type
_entity.pdbx_description
1 polymer ?
#
loop_
_entity_poly.entity_id
_entity_poly.type
_entity_poly.pdbx_seq_one_letter_code
_entity_poly.pdbx_strand_id
1 'polypeptide(L)'
;MIILNMNIQPEKVRIDKWMWAVRIFKTRSQAVEACAKGKVFIDETAVKASRMVKTGETISIRRGSFTLVFQVIQPIENRVAAAVKDQFCKDLTSADEYEKIKMHSLAVRTYRQHNEGRPTKKERRALDDFLDW
;
A
#
# COMPACT_ATOMS: atom_id res chain seq x y z
N MET A 1 10.90 -23.78 -24.14
CA MET A 1 10.70 -23.67 -23.49
C MET A 1 9.88 -23.97 -22.75
N ILE A 2 9.69 -24.26 -22.24
CA ILE A 2 8.77 -24.67 -21.75
C ILE A 2 8.78 -24.88 -20.48
N ILE A 3 9.35 -25.33 -20.01
CA ILE A 3 9.55 -25.55 -18.83
C ILE A 3 9.38 -24.64 -17.95
N LEU A 4 9.54 -23.79 -18.20
CA LEU A 4 9.40 -22.76 -17.67
C LEU A 4 8.21 -22.63 -16.98
N ASN A 5 7.33 -23.21 -17.17
CA ASN A 5 6.07 -23.05 -16.59
C ASN A 5 6.04 -22.93 -15.11
N MET A 6 6.96 -23.48 -14.43
CA MET A 6 7.01 -23.39 -12.98
C MET A 6 7.30 -21.98 -12.46
N ASN A 7 7.87 -21.14 -13.32
CA ASN A 7 8.24 -19.78 -12.92
C ASN A 7 7.44 -18.71 -13.65
N ILE A 8 6.44 -19.11 -14.41
CA ILE A 8 5.63 -18.15 -15.14
C ILE A 8 4.70 -17.44 -14.17
N GLN A 9 4.78 -16.14 -14.13
CA GLN A 9 3.88 -15.33 -13.32
C GLN A 9 2.64 -14.99 -14.15
N PRO A 10 1.49 -14.77 -13.52
CA PRO A 10 0.28 -14.40 -14.23
C PRO A 10 0.45 -13.05 -14.93
N GLU A 11 -0.26 -12.85 -16.04
CA GLU A 11 -0.26 -11.56 -16.71
C GLU A 11 -1.04 -10.53 -15.93
N LYS A 12 -2.06 -10.97 -15.21
CA LYS A 12 -2.94 -10.10 -14.44
C LYS A 12 -3.24 -10.73 -13.09
N VAL A 13 -3.36 -9.89 -12.07
CA VAL A 13 -3.71 -10.31 -10.72
C VAL A 13 -4.65 -9.26 -10.14
N ARG A 14 -5.57 -9.66 -9.30
CA ARG A 14 -6.44 -8.70 -8.60
C ARG A 14 -5.59 -7.70 -7.83
N ILE A 15 -5.98 -6.44 -7.86
CA ILE A 15 -5.23 -5.37 -7.22
C ILE A 15 -5.08 -5.59 -5.71
N ASP A 16 -6.11 -6.08 -5.05
CA ASP A 16 -6.06 -6.37 -3.61
C ASP A 16 -5.00 -7.44 -3.31
N LYS A 17 -4.95 -8.46 -4.12
CA LYS A 17 -4.00 -9.55 -3.96
C LYS A 17 -2.58 -9.09 -4.25
N TRP A 18 -2.38 -8.31 -5.32
CA TRP A 18 -1.07 -7.79 -5.68
C TRP A 18 -0.50 -6.85 -4.62
N MET A 19 -1.33 -5.93 -4.12
CA MET A 19 -0.90 -5.00 -3.07
C MET A 19 -0.47 -5.72 -1.79
N TRP A 20 -1.18 -6.78 -1.44
CA TRP A 20 -0.79 -7.62 -0.33
C TRP A 20 0.49 -8.40 -0.64
N ALA A 21 0.60 -8.95 -1.84
CA ALA A 21 1.75 -9.76 -2.26
C ALA A 21 3.06 -8.97 -2.23
N VAL A 22 3.04 -7.71 -2.65
CA VAL A 22 4.23 -6.84 -2.64
C VAL A 22 4.37 -6.05 -1.34
N ARG A 23 3.60 -6.42 -0.32
CA ARG A 23 3.71 -5.87 1.04
C ARG A 23 3.33 -4.40 1.20
N ILE A 24 2.49 -3.89 0.31
CA ILE A 24 1.93 -2.55 0.47
C ILE A 24 0.95 -2.56 1.64
N PHE A 25 0.17 -3.63 1.78
CA PHE A 25 -0.70 -3.85 2.91
C PHE A 25 -0.30 -5.09 3.69
N LYS A 26 -0.51 -5.05 4.99
CA LYS A 26 -0.15 -6.14 5.88
C LYS A 26 -1.02 -7.37 5.67
N THR A 27 -2.29 -7.16 5.36
CA THR A 27 -3.24 -8.23 5.08
C THR A 27 -4.01 -7.92 3.81
N ARG A 28 -4.54 -8.96 3.17
CA ARG A 28 -5.36 -8.79 1.99
C ARG A 28 -6.67 -8.08 2.33
N SER A 29 -7.21 -8.32 3.51
CA SER A 29 -8.41 -7.65 3.99
C SER A 29 -8.24 -6.14 4.06
N GLN A 30 -7.08 -5.66 4.49
CA GLN A 30 -6.77 -4.24 4.51
C GLN A 30 -6.73 -3.66 3.09
N ALA A 31 -6.20 -4.41 2.13
CA ALA A 31 -6.18 -3.99 0.74
C ALA A 31 -7.60 -3.88 0.17
N VAL A 32 -8.44 -4.85 0.46
CA VAL A 32 -9.85 -4.84 0.04
C VAL A 32 -10.57 -3.63 0.64
N GLU A 33 -10.36 -3.38 1.92
CA GLU A 33 -10.98 -2.26 2.62
C GLU A 33 -10.54 -0.91 2.02
N ALA A 34 -9.27 -0.75 1.72
CA ALA A 34 -8.76 0.47 1.11
C ALA A 34 -9.42 0.73 -0.25
N CYS A 35 -9.60 -0.30 -1.06
CA CYS A 35 -10.32 -0.18 -2.33
C CYS A 35 -11.79 0.20 -2.11
N ALA A 36 -12.44 -0.43 -1.13
CA ALA A 36 -13.85 -0.16 -0.83
C ALA A 36 -14.06 1.28 -0.35
N LYS A 37 -13.08 1.85 0.33
CA LYS A 37 -13.14 3.23 0.82
C LYS A 37 -12.74 4.26 -0.25
N GLY A 38 -12.44 3.83 -1.47
CA GLY A 38 -12.05 4.72 -2.55
C GLY A 38 -10.68 5.33 -2.39
N LYS A 39 -9.77 4.64 -1.72
CA LYS A 39 -8.41 5.13 -1.46
C LYS A 39 -7.38 4.65 -2.48
N VAL A 40 -7.74 3.73 -3.36
CA VAL A 40 -6.84 3.15 -4.35
C VAL A 40 -7.25 3.59 -5.74
N PHE A 41 -6.30 4.13 -6.50
CA PHE A 41 -6.55 4.71 -7.82
C PHE A 41 -5.60 4.15 -8.86
N ILE A 42 -6.12 4.01 -10.09
CA ILE A 42 -5.30 3.76 -11.28
C ILE A 42 -5.73 4.83 -12.28
N ASP A 43 -4.77 5.58 -12.84
CA ASP A 43 -5.04 6.67 -13.78
C ASP A 43 -6.08 7.65 -13.23
N GLU A 44 -5.90 8.03 -11.96
CA GLU A 44 -6.76 8.99 -11.26
C GLU A 44 -8.20 8.54 -11.05
N THR A 45 -8.50 7.28 -11.33
CA THR A 45 -9.83 6.71 -11.15
C THR A 45 -9.80 5.69 -10.01
N ALA A 46 -10.70 5.82 -9.05
CA ALA A 46 -10.81 4.87 -7.95
C ALA A 46 -11.22 3.50 -8.51
N VAL A 47 -10.56 2.46 -8.02
CA VAL A 47 -10.79 1.09 -8.51
C VAL A 47 -11.30 0.17 -7.42
N LYS A 48 -11.97 -0.89 -7.85
CA LYS A 48 -12.47 -1.93 -6.95
C LYS A 48 -11.38 -2.94 -6.65
N ALA A 49 -11.52 -3.65 -5.53
CA ALA A 49 -10.57 -4.69 -5.15
C ALA A 49 -10.41 -5.79 -6.19
N SER A 50 -11.45 -6.04 -6.96
CA SER A 50 -11.44 -7.05 -8.02
C SER A 50 -10.79 -6.60 -9.33
N ARG A 51 -10.38 -5.33 -9.42
CA ARG A 51 -9.71 -4.81 -10.61
C ARG A 51 -8.42 -5.58 -10.84
N MET A 52 -8.23 -6.04 -12.05
CA MET A 52 -7.00 -6.75 -12.41
C MET A 52 -5.90 -5.75 -12.78
N VAL A 53 -4.68 -6.00 -12.33
CA VAL A 53 -3.53 -5.17 -12.67
C VAL A 53 -2.53 -5.97 -13.49
N LYS A 54 -1.82 -5.27 -14.36
CA LYS A 54 -0.79 -5.85 -15.23
C LYS A 54 0.48 -5.00 -15.19
N THR A 55 1.55 -5.53 -15.76
CA THR A 55 2.83 -4.84 -15.82
C THR A 55 2.70 -3.46 -16.45
N GLY A 56 3.32 -2.47 -15.81
CA GLY A 56 3.34 -1.10 -16.30
C GLY A 56 2.27 -0.19 -15.73
N GLU A 57 1.24 -0.74 -15.10
CA GLU A 57 0.20 0.09 -14.49
C GLU A 57 0.74 0.77 -13.23
N THR A 58 0.28 2.00 -13.01
CA THR A 58 0.68 2.78 -11.83
C THR A 58 -0.50 2.90 -10.87
N ILE A 59 -0.27 2.53 -9.62
CA ILE A 59 -1.30 2.53 -8.59
C ILE A 59 -0.98 3.63 -7.59
N SER A 60 -1.98 4.46 -7.28
CA SER A 60 -1.88 5.49 -6.24
C SER A 60 -2.75 5.10 -5.06
N ILE A 61 -2.22 5.24 -3.85
CA ILE A 61 -2.93 4.89 -2.64
C ILE A 61 -2.95 6.10 -1.72
N ARG A 62 -4.14 6.56 -1.37
CA ARG A 62 -4.29 7.67 -0.44
C ARG A 62 -4.28 7.17 0.98
N ARG A 63 -3.46 7.80 1.80
CA ARG A 63 -3.40 7.51 3.22
C ARG A 63 -3.39 8.82 3.97
N GLY A 64 -4.55 9.21 4.48
CA GLY A 64 -4.67 10.49 5.18
C GLY A 64 -4.27 11.65 4.27
N SER A 65 -3.24 12.40 4.65
CA SER A 65 -2.79 13.58 3.92
C SER A 65 -1.70 13.30 2.89
N PHE A 66 -1.27 12.06 2.75
CA PHE A 66 -0.22 11.73 1.79
C PHE A 66 -0.69 10.64 0.82
N THR A 67 -0.02 10.56 -0.32
CA THR A 67 -0.33 9.62 -1.38
C THR A 67 0.91 8.81 -1.73
N LEU A 68 0.78 7.49 -1.72
CA LEU A 68 1.84 6.59 -2.15
C LEU A 68 1.60 6.18 -3.59
N VAL A 69 2.65 6.10 -4.38
CA VAL A 69 2.56 5.73 -5.80
C VAL A 69 3.49 4.56 -6.07
N PHE A 70 2.95 3.51 -6.67
CA PHE A 70 3.71 2.31 -7.01
C PHE A 70 3.41 1.88 -8.44
N GLN A 71 4.44 1.40 -9.13
CA GLN A 71 4.28 0.84 -10.46
C GLN A 71 4.36 -0.68 -10.39
N VAL A 72 3.47 -1.35 -11.11
CA VAL A 72 3.49 -2.80 -11.21
C VAL A 72 4.61 -3.22 -12.15
N ILE A 73 5.65 -3.83 -11.62
CA ILE A 73 6.73 -4.37 -12.44
C ILE A 73 6.33 -5.77 -12.89
N GLN A 74 5.79 -6.56 -11.97
CA GLN A 74 5.34 -7.91 -12.26
C GLN A 74 4.12 -8.25 -11.40
N PRO A 75 3.00 -8.64 -12.01
CA PRO A 75 1.87 -9.17 -11.24
C PRO A 75 2.26 -10.50 -10.60
N ILE A 76 2.00 -10.64 -9.30
CA ILE A 76 2.29 -11.86 -8.55
C ILE A 76 1.12 -12.21 -7.66
N GLU A 77 0.93 -13.50 -7.41
CA GLU A 77 -0.17 -13.99 -6.60
C GLU A 77 0.24 -14.33 -5.18
N ASN A 78 1.49 -14.66 -4.97
CA ASN A 78 2.00 -15.09 -3.67
C ASN A 78 2.79 -13.97 -3.00
N ARG A 79 2.62 -13.85 -1.68
CA ARG A 79 3.33 -12.83 -0.93
C ARG A 79 4.83 -13.13 -0.90
N VAL A 80 5.64 -12.12 -1.23
CA VAL A 80 7.09 -12.24 -1.25
C VAL A 80 7.72 -11.62 -0.01
N ALA A 81 8.98 -11.99 0.26
CA ALA A 81 9.73 -11.39 1.35
C ALA A 81 10.00 -9.90 1.08
N ALA A 82 10.09 -9.10 2.13
CA ALA A 82 10.35 -7.68 2.01
C ALA A 82 11.64 -7.36 1.23
N ALA A 83 12.63 -8.23 1.34
CA ALA A 83 13.91 -8.04 0.66
C ALA A 83 13.82 -8.13 -0.87
N VAL A 84 12.80 -8.83 -1.39
CA VAL A 84 12.67 -9.03 -2.85
C VAL A 84 11.48 -8.32 -3.46
N LYS A 85 10.68 -7.62 -2.67
CA LYS A 85 9.46 -6.96 -3.18
C LYS A 85 9.76 -5.95 -4.30
N ASP A 86 10.93 -5.32 -4.27
CA ASP A 86 11.30 -4.32 -5.26
C ASP A 86 11.50 -4.89 -6.66
N GLN A 87 11.61 -6.21 -6.79
CA GLN A 87 11.66 -6.87 -8.08
C GLN A 87 10.30 -6.89 -8.77
N PHE A 88 9.22 -6.70 -8.00
CA PHE A 88 7.85 -6.80 -8.49
C PHE A 88 7.10 -5.47 -8.43
N CYS A 89 7.62 -4.52 -7.68
CA CYS A 89 6.95 -3.26 -7.41
C CYS A 89 7.98 -2.12 -7.38
N LYS A 90 7.75 -1.08 -8.16
CA LYS A 90 8.61 0.09 -8.14
C LYS A 90 7.92 1.21 -7.38
N ASP A 91 8.61 1.77 -6.40
CA ASP A 91 8.08 2.88 -5.61
C ASP A 91 8.33 4.19 -6.37
N LEU A 92 7.25 4.83 -6.80
CA LEU A 92 7.30 6.11 -7.51
C LEU A 92 6.82 7.26 -6.63
N THR A 93 6.63 7.02 -5.33
CA THR A 93 6.18 8.04 -4.40
C THR A 93 7.17 9.21 -4.39
N SER A 94 6.66 10.45 -4.47
CA SER A 94 7.53 11.62 -4.51
C SER A 94 8.24 11.86 -3.17
N ALA A 95 9.34 12.56 -3.23
CA ALA A 95 10.09 12.94 -2.02
C ALA A 95 9.23 13.78 -1.08
N ASP A 96 8.36 14.65 -1.64
CA ASP A 96 7.46 15.48 -0.85
C ASP A 96 6.49 14.65 -0.02
N GLU A 97 5.99 13.56 -0.58
CA GLU A 97 5.08 12.67 0.12
C GLU A 97 5.82 11.95 1.26
N TYR A 98 7.06 11.53 1.05
CA TYR A 98 7.86 10.92 2.10
C TYR A 98 8.17 11.91 3.22
N GLU A 99 8.39 13.16 2.90
CA GLU A 99 8.56 14.19 3.91
C GLU A 99 7.31 14.36 4.77
N LYS A 100 6.13 14.34 4.15
CA LYS A 100 4.86 14.37 4.88
C LYS A 100 4.76 13.18 5.84
N ILE A 101 5.08 11.98 5.39
CA ILE A 101 5.04 10.77 6.21
C ILE A 101 5.99 10.91 7.40
N LYS A 102 7.19 11.41 7.16
CA LYS A 102 8.19 11.60 8.18
C LYS A 102 7.74 12.62 9.23
N MET A 103 7.20 13.75 8.79
CA MET A 103 6.69 14.78 9.68
C MET A 103 5.52 14.28 10.53
N HIS A 104 4.65 13.51 9.93
CA HIS A 104 3.53 12.90 10.64
C HIS A 104 3.99 11.92 11.71
N SER A 105 4.93 11.05 11.37
CA SER A 105 5.49 10.09 12.32
C SER A 105 6.15 10.80 13.50
N LEU A 106 6.84 11.91 13.22
CA LEU A 106 7.49 12.71 14.25
C LEU A 106 6.44 13.38 15.14
N ALA A 107 5.39 13.94 14.55
CA ALA A 107 4.31 14.57 15.31
C ALA A 107 3.61 13.58 16.24
N VAL A 108 3.33 12.38 15.77
CA VAL A 108 2.71 11.31 16.57
C VAL A 108 3.63 10.92 17.72
N ARG A 109 4.92 10.79 17.46
CA ARG A 109 5.92 10.44 18.48
C ARG A 109 6.00 11.52 19.54
N THR A 110 6.03 12.78 19.14
CA THR A 110 6.08 13.93 20.04
C THR A 110 4.83 13.99 20.91
N TYR A 111 3.66 13.77 20.31
CA TYR A 111 2.40 13.72 21.04
C TYR A 111 2.45 12.63 22.14
N ARG A 112 2.92 11.44 21.81
CA ARG A 112 3.03 10.34 22.77
C ARG A 112 3.99 10.65 23.91
N GLN A 113 5.05 11.38 23.65
CA GLN A 113 6.01 11.76 24.68
C GLN A 113 5.45 12.80 25.63
N HIS A 114 4.61 13.71 25.16
CA HIS A 114 4.06 14.78 25.96
C HIS A 114 2.76 14.41 26.68
N ASN A 115 2.04 13.44 26.17
CA ASN A 115 0.78 13.01 26.76
C ASN A 115 0.99 11.67 27.43
N GLU A 116 1.28 11.72 28.73
CA GLU A 116 1.42 10.52 29.51
C GLU A 116 0.04 9.89 29.72
N GLY A 117 0.00 8.60 29.65
CA GLY A 117 -1.20 7.85 29.87
C GLY A 117 -1.81 7.29 28.58
N ARG A 118 -2.89 6.56 28.78
CA ARG A 118 -3.54 5.86 27.69
C ARG A 118 -4.37 6.83 26.87
N PRO A 119 -4.23 6.84 25.52
CA PRO A 119 -5.03 7.70 24.67
C PRO A 119 -6.53 7.37 24.83
N THR A 120 -7.38 8.39 24.69
CA THR A 120 -8.82 8.19 24.64
C THR A 120 -9.17 7.41 23.37
N LYS A 121 -10.41 6.89 23.30
CA LYS A 121 -10.89 6.20 22.09
C LYS A 121 -10.78 7.10 20.85
N LYS A 122 -11.14 8.37 21.00
CA LYS A 122 -11.10 9.32 19.89
C LYS A 122 -9.66 9.57 19.43
N GLU A 123 -8.76 9.79 20.35
CA GLU A 123 -7.35 10.00 20.07
C GLU A 123 -6.73 8.77 19.42
N ARG A 124 -7.06 7.59 19.92
CA ARG A 124 -6.56 6.34 19.36
C ARG A 124 -7.03 6.12 17.94
N ARG A 125 -8.30 6.43 17.65
CA ARG A 125 -8.84 6.31 16.29
C ARG A 125 -8.13 7.27 15.33
N ALA A 126 -7.89 8.51 15.78
CA ALA A 126 -7.18 9.48 14.98
C ALA A 126 -5.75 9.03 14.69
N LEU A 127 -5.07 8.46 15.68
CA LEU A 127 -3.72 7.93 15.50
C LEU A 127 -3.71 6.71 14.58
N ASP A 128 -4.70 5.84 14.71
CA ASP A 128 -4.81 4.65 13.86
C ASP A 128 -5.04 5.03 12.40
N ASP A 129 -5.91 6.01 12.13
CA ASP A 129 -6.15 6.52 10.78
C ASP A 129 -4.87 7.11 10.18
N PHE A 130 -4.04 7.67 11.04
CA PHE A 130 -2.82 8.30 10.65
C PHE A 130 -1.70 7.30 10.37
N LEU A 131 -1.66 6.22 11.14
CA LEU A 131 -0.62 5.19 11.09
C LEU A 131 -1.08 3.94 10.34
N ASP A 132 -2.27 3.96 9.78
CA ASP A 132 -2.87 2.80 9.16
C ASP A 132 -2.15 2.43 7.87
N TRP A 133 -1.54 1.26 7.90
CA TRP A 133 -0.86 0.67 6.76
C TRP A 133 -1.43 -0.67 6.43
#